data_8e3b698bd9ac14b04cd3b99db49b5925
#
_entry.id   8e3b698bd9ac14b04cd3b99db49b5925
#
_cell.length_a   1.000
_cell.length_b   1.000
_cell.length_c   1.000
_cell.angle_alpha   90.00
_cell.angle_beta   90.00
_cell.angle_gamma   90.00
#
_symmetry.space_group_name_H-M   'P 1'
#
loop_
_entity.id
_entity.type
_entity.pdbx_description
1 polymer ?
#
loop_
_entity_poly.entity_id
_entity_poly.type
_entity_poly.pdbx_seq_one_letter_code
_entity_poly.pdbx_strand_id
1 'polypeptide(L)'
;MKATVYIIRHAEAEGNIYRRCHGIYDSLLTPRAYQQLPCLAKRFESVPLAAVYASPLFRARTTAKAVAEPHGLSVELRNDLHEIDMGDWEDLPWAELPHAWPEQYAKWCSRPWEAAPPHGETVMQAGERMLNEVRRLAQKNAGKSIAVVTHGSAIRGALTLAHGFPPEKMNEIGWGDNTCVARLDFDENGNIDIVYENDASHLPQELSTFASIGWKNTKGVPVSPQIWFRRADLRNPQDVDKIAAFMRELHRNAYGTDENLEPEALLRDIERAQQVSPRSCTFGLLEDGTPAALVYLKTWYDEEPGVGLVGGFCIDGDYRGCGLSAQILGQAISVYRSLGRDWLCAHVAEKNMRAQGFYHKFAFEQRGEYRDENGLHYRMFKALHAK
;
A
#
# COMPACT_ATOMS: atom_id res chain seq x y z
N MET A 1 13.26 4.83 37.50
CA MET A 1 12.85 3.43 37.20
C MET A 1 12.88 3.27 35.67
N LYS A 2 13.44 2.17 35.19
CA LYS A 2 13.56 1.88 33.75
C LYS A 2 12.16 1.63 33.14
N ALA A 3 11.91 2.11 31.93
CA ALA A 3 10.74 1.75 31.14
C ALA A 3 11.19 1.00 29.88
N THR A 4 10.48 -0.06 29.49
CA THR A 4 10.74 -0.79 28.24
C THR A 4 9.67 -0.42 27.21
N VAL A 5 10.08 0.02 26.03
CA VAL A 5 9.19 0.36 24.91
C VAL A 5 9.48 -0.57 23.73
N TYR A 6 8.44 -1.29 23.29
CA TYR A 6 8.45 -2.07 22.07
C TYR A 6 7.83 -1.24 20.96
N ILE A 7 8.64 -0.80 20.00
CA ILE A 7 8.19 -0.06 18.82
C ILE A 7 7.91 -1.07 17.71
N ILE A 8 6.70 -1.05 17.16
CA ILE A 8 6.20 -2.04 16.21
C ILE A 8 5.78 -1.33 14.93
N ARG A 9 6.28 -1.76 13.79
CA ARG A 9 5.75 -1.35 12.49
C ARG A 9 4.42 -2.03 12.23
N HIS A 10 3.43 -1.31 11.67
CA HIS A 10 2.14 -1.89 11.27
C HIS A 10 2.29 -3.10 10.34
N ALA A 11 1.29 -4.00 10.31
CA ALA A 11 1.19 -5.13 9.40
C ALA A 11 1.02 -4.67 7.93
N GLU A 12 1.21 -5.57 6.96
CA GLU A 12 1.19 -5.25 5.54
C GLU A 12 -0.08 -4.50 5.13
N ALA A 13 0.10 -3.35 4.48
CA ALA A 13 -0.99 -2.49 4.02
C ALA A 13 -0.96 -2.33 2.49
N GLU A 14 -2.04 -1.82 1.95
CA GLU A 14 -2.22 -1.62 0.50
C GLU A 14 -1.06 -0.86 -0.15
N GLY A 15 -0.56 0.22 0.48
CA GLY A 15 0.58 0.98 -0.04
C GLY A 15 1.83 0.14 -0.27
N ASN A 16 2.05 -0.87 0.58
CA ASN A 16 3.21 -1.77 0.44
C ASN A 16 3.14 -2.58 -0.86
N ILE A 17 1.96 -3.16 -1.18
CA ILE A 17 1.81 -4.05 -2.34
C ILE A 17 1.45 -3.33 -3.63
N TYR A 18 0.74 -2.19 -3.53
CA TYR A 18 0.36 -1.38 -4.69
C TYR A 18 1.47 -0.42 -5.15
N ARG A 19 2.58 -0.38 -4.43
CA ARG A 19 3.74 0.51 -4.71
C ARG A 19 3.35 1.98 -4.74
N ARG A 20 2.54 2.40 -3.74
CA ARG A 20 2.06 3.78 -3.61
C ARG A 20 2.59 4.43 -2.33
N CYS A 21 2.75 5.75 -2.39
CA CYS A 21 3.14 6.56 -1.23
C CYS A 21 1.94 6.65 -0.28
N HIS A 22 2.01 5.96 0.84
CA HIS A 22 1.01 6.06 1.89
C HIS A 22 1.68 6.54 3.17
N GLY A 23 1.74 7.84 3.34
CA GLY A 23 2.14 8.49 4.58
C GLY A 23 0.94 8.58 5.52
N ILE A 24 0.29 9.74 5.57
CA ILE A 24 -0.93 9.93 6.36
C ILE A 24 -2.19 9.37 5.66
N TYR A 25 -2.10 8.98 4.40
CA TYR A 25 -3.20 8.31 3.69
C TYR A 25 -3.64 7.03 4.42
N ASP A 26 -4.94 6.93 4.76
CA ASP A 26 -5.46 5.84 5.58
C ASP A 26 -5.88 4.64 4.74
N SER A 27 -4.94 3.76 4.43
CA SER A 27 -5.12 2.55 3.65
C SER A 27 -5.46 1.32 4.48
N LEU A 28 -6.12 0.34 3.83
CA LEU A 28 -6.51 -0.92 4.45
C LEU A 28 -5.32 -1.89 4.59
N LEU A 29 -5.49 -2.88 5.46
CA LEU A 29 -4.61 -4.03 5.55
C LEU A 29 -4.86 -5.00 4.38
N THR A 30 -3.83 -5.74 4.01
CA THR A 30 -3.92 -6.79 3.00
C THR A 30 -4.37 -8.13 3.62
N PRO A 31 -4.80 -9.12 2.82
CA PRO A 31 -5.06 -10.47 3.32
C PRO A 31 -3.88 -11.11 4.06
N ARG A 32 -2.64 -10.82 3.62
CA ARG A 32 -1.42 -11.29 4.29
C ARG A 32 -1.25 -10.69 5.67
N ALA A 33 -1.60 -9.41 5.85
CA ALA A 33 -1.54 -8.76 7.16
C ALA A 33 -2.32 -9.55 8.22
N TYR A 34 -3.51 -10.04 7.88
CA TYR A 34 -4.33 -10.84 8.80
C TYR A 34 -3.70 -12.19 9.14
N GLN A 35 -2.68 -12.66 8.38
CA GLN A 35 -1.85 -13.82 8.73
C GLN A 35 -0.61 -13.41 9.53
N GLN A 36 -0.10 -12.18 9.37
CA GLN A 36 1.00 -11.63 10.17
C GLN A 36 0.57 -11.32 11.61
N LEU A 37 -0.67 -10.82 11.81
CA LEU A 37 -1.18 -10.42 13.11
C LEU A 37 -1.13 -11.53 14.17
N PRO A 38 -1.54 -12.78 13.92
CA PRO A 38 -1.39 -13.89 14.89
C PRO A 38 0.06 -14.16 15.29
N CYS A 39 1.01 -14.05 14.34
CA CYS A 39 2.42 -14.24 14.63
C CYS A 39 2.94 -13.15 15.59
N LEU A 40 2.53 -11.91 15.36
CA LEU A 40 2.86 -10.78 16.23
C LEU A 40 2.21 -10.94 17.61
N ALA A 41 0.93 -11.30 17.69
CA ALA A 41 0.23 -11.54 18.95
C ALA A 41 0.95 -12.60 19.80
N LYS A 42 1.33 -13.73 19.19
CA LYS A 42 2.07 -14.81 19.84
C LYS A 42 3.42 -14.33 20.38
N ARG A 43 4.15 -13.47 19.65
CA ARG A 43 5.42 -12.87 20.12
C ARG A 43 5.24 -12.12 21.43
N PHE A 44 4.11 -11.44 21.62
CA PHE A 44 3.85 -10.62 22.79
C PHE A 44 3.10 -11.35 23.91
N GLU A 45 2.62 -12.57 23.70
CA GLU A 45 1.80 -13.32 24.66
C GLU A 45 2.43 -13.42 26.06
N SER A 46 3.74 -13.61 26.14
CA SER A 46 4.48 -13.69 27.41
C SER A 46 5.10 -12.38 27.90
N VAL A 47 4.96 -11.29 27.13
CA VAL A 47 5.52 -9.98 27.49
C VAL A 47 4.53 -9.24 28.40
N PRO A 48 4.89 -8.86 29.64
CA PRO A 48 3.96 -8.21 30.56
C PRO A 48 3.73 -6.75 30.15
N LEU A 49 2.86 -6.50 29.17
CA LEU A 49 2.50 -5.16 28.73
C LEU A 49 1.56 -4.46 29.72
N ALA A 50 1.86 -3.21 30.04
CA ALA A 50 1.00 -2.36 30.87
C ALA A 50 0.08 -1.44 30.03
N ALA A 51 0.46 -1.13 28.80
CA ALA A 51 -0.33 -0.30 27.88
C ALA A 51 0.09 -0.55 26.43
N VAL A 52 -0.84 -0.29 25.50
CA VAL A 52 -0.61 -0.33 24.06
C VAL A 52 -1.04 1.00 23.45
N TYR A 53 -0.13 1.65 22.75
CA TYR A 53 -0.34 2.91 22.05
C TYR A 53 -0.24 2.71 20.54
N ALA A 54 -0.97 3.49 19.76
CA ALA A 54 -0.90 3.39 18.30
C ALA A 54 -1.14 4.73 17.59
N SER A 55 -0.60 4.82 16.39
CA SER A 55 -1.04 5.78 15.39
C SER A 55 -2.56 5.61 15.12
N PRO A 56 -3.30 6.71 14.85
CA PRO A 56 -4.73 6.63 14.53
C PRO A 56 -5.04 5.97 13.19
N LEU A 57 -4.04 5.82 12.31
CA LEU A 57 -4.23 5.22 10.99
C LEU A 57 -4.66 3.75 11.09
N PHE A 58 -5.62 3.35 10.25
CA PHE A 58 -6.28 2.03 10.31
C PHE A 58 -5.29 0.87 10.40
N ARG A 59 -4.24 0.87 9.58
CA ARG A 59 -3.22 -0.18 9.57
C ARG A 59 -2.48 -0.32 10.90
N ALA A 60 -2.18 0.79 11.57
CA ALA A 60 -1.48 0.76 12.86
C ALA A 60 -2.40 0.41 14.02
N ARG A 61 -3.60 1.02 14.10
CA ARG A 61 -4.58 0.72 15.16
C ARG A 61 -5.08 -0.73 15.09
N THR A 62 -5.24 -1.30 13.89
CA THR A 62 -5.63 -2.70 13.73
C THR A 62 -4.50 -3.64 14.13
N THR A 63 -3.25 -3.31 13.79
CA THR A 63 -2.09 -4.06 14.26
C THR A 63 -1.95 -4.02 15.78
N ALA A 64 -2.19 -2.85 16.39
CA ALA A 64 -2.13 -2.68 17.84
C ALA A 64 -3.18 -3.49 18.59
N LYS A 65 -4.38 -3.67 18.04
CA LYS A 65 -5.42 -4.53 18.62
C LYS A 65 -4.92 -5.96 18.79
N ALA A 66 -4.24 -6.52 17.79
CA ALA A 66 -3.71 -7.88 17.87
C ALA A 66 -2.67 -8.05 19.01
N VAL A 67 -1.96 -6.97 19.37
CA VAL A 67 -1.02 -6.96 20.51
C VAL A 67 -1.76 -6.73 21.84
N ALA A 68 -2.81 -5.91 21.86
CA ALA A 68 -3.51 -5.52 23.07
C ALA A 68 -4.51 -6.58 23.57
N GLU A 69 -5.24 -7.23 22.65
CA GLU A 69 -6.32 -8.18 22.98
C GLU A 69 -5.88 -9.36 23.87
N PRO A 70 -4.74 -10.04 23.64
CA PRO A 70 -4.28 -11.13 24.52
C PRO A 70 -4.02 -10.69 25.96
N HIS A 71 -3.79 -9.40 26.19
CA HIS A 71 -3.52 -8.82 27.51
C HIS A 71 -4.76 -8.19 28.17
N GLY A 72 -5.93 -8.20 27.48
CA GLY A 72 -7.13 -7.51 27.96
C GLY A 72 -6.97 -5.98 27.96
N LEU A 73 -6.05 -5.41 27.18
CA LEU A 73 -5.76 -4.00 27.14
C LEU A 73 -6.55 -3.29 26.01
N SER A 74 -6.88 -2.03 26.24
CA SER A 74 -7.36 -1.12 25.20
C SER A 74 -6.18 -0.44 24.50
N VAL A 75 -6.38 -0.05 23.23
CA VAL A 75 -5.39 0.72 22.45
C VAL A 75 -5.66 2.21 22.65
N GLU A 76 -4.66 2.95 23.14
CA GLU A 76 -4.68 4.42 23.22
C GLU A 76 -4.10 5.01 21.92
N LEU A 77 -4.90 5.78 21.18
CA LEU A 77 -4.46 6.45 19.94
C LEU A 77 -3.67 7.72 20.23
N ARG A 78 -2.58 7.93 19.48
CA ARG A 78 -1.68 9.08 19.60
C ARG A 78 -1.39 9.67 18.22
N ASN A 79 -1.75 10.92 18.00
CA ASN A 79 -1.55 11.58 16.70
C ASN A 79 -0.06 11.68 16.34
N ASP A 80 0.82 11.94 17.32
CA ASP A 80 2.26 12.07 17.12
C ASP A 80 2.95 10.76 16.68
N LEU A 81 2.22 9.63 16.66
CA LEU A 81 2.68 8.34 16.15
C LEU A 81 2.30 8.08 14.69
N HIS A 82 1.70 9.04 13.96
CA HIS A 82 1.38 8.83 12.54
C HIS A 82 2.63 8.74 11.67
N GLU A 83 2.48 8.23 10.45
CA GLU A 83 3.56 8.15 9.46
C GLU A 83 3.96 9.57 9.01
N ILE A 84 5.07 9.66 8.30
CA ILE A 84 5.47 10.87 7.60
C ILE A 84 4.31 11.40 6.74
N ASP A 85 4.10 12.71 6.76
CA ASP A 85 3.20 13.37 5.81
C ASP A 85 3.89 13.44 4.44
N MET A 86 3.33 12.74 3.46
CA MET A 86 3.85 12.71 2.10
C MET A 86 3.32 13.89 1.25
N GLY A 87 2.52 14.80 1.81
CA GLY A 87 2.03 15.98 1.12
C GLY A 87 1.43 15.65 -0.25
N ASP A 88 1.91 16.34 -1.31
CA ASP A 88 1.41 16.14 -2.68
C ASP A 88 1.75 14.75 -3.26
N TRP A 89 2.59 13.97 -2.60
CA TRP A 89 2.91 12.59 -3.01
C TRP A 89 1.95 11.55 -2.44
N GLU A 90 1.03 11.93 -1.54
CA GLU A 90 0.06 10.99 -0.96
C GLU A 90 -0.73 10.24 -2.04
N ASP A 91 -0.79 8.93 -1.89
CA ASP A 91 -1.46 7.99 -2.80
C ASP A 91 -0.98 8.02 -4.25
N LEU A 92 0.20 8.57 -4.56
CA LEU A 92 0.82 8.44 -5.88
C LEU A 92 1.68 7.17 -5.98
N PRO A 93 1.78 6.55 -7.16
CA PRO A 93 2.76 5.50 -7.41
C PRO A 93 4.20 6.02 -7.21
N TRP A 94 5.07 5.25 -6.55
CA TRP A 94 6.47 5.64 -6.40
C TRP A 94 7.17 5.87 -7.74
N ALA A 95 6.79 5.11 -8.79
CA ALA A 95 7.32 5.27 -10.13
C ALA A 95 6.88 6.56 -10.85
N GLU A 96 5.85 7.26 -10.34
CA GLU A 96 5.39 8.53 -10.91
C GLU A 96 6.25 9.72 -10.45
N LEU A 97 6.85 9.63 -9.25
CA LEU A 97 7.57 10.73 -8.64
C LEU A 97 8.77 11.25 -9.45
N PRO A 98 9.64 10.40 -10.06
CA PRO A 98 10.74 10.89 -10.88
C PRO A 98 10.27 11.63 -12.14
N HIS A 99 9.04 11.39 -12.60
CA HIS A 99 8.46 12.08 -13.76
C HIS A 99 7.80 13.41 -13.38
N ALA A 100 7.07 13.44 -12.25
CA ALA A 100 6.32 14.61 -11.81
C ALA A 100 7.19 15.59 -10.97
N TRP A 101 8.14 15.07 -10.19
CA TRP A 101 9.03 15.86 -9.30
C TRP A 101 10.48 15.37 -9.36
N PRO A 102 11.16 15.46 -10.52
CA PRO A 102 12.48 14.85 -10.73
C PRO A 102 13.54 15.33 -9.72
N GLU A 103 13.62 16.62 -9.44
CA GLU A 103 14.63 17.18 -8.53
C GLU A 103 14.34 16.79 -7.07
N GLN A 104 13.10 16.92 -6.62
CA GLN A 104 12.69 16.58 -5.25
C GLN A 104 12.85 15.08 -5.00
N TYR A 105 12.48 14.25 -5.98
CA TYR A 105 12.64 12.80 -5.89
C TYR A 105 14.11 12.37 -5.87
N ALA A 106 14.95 12.97 -6.71
CA ALA A 106 16.39 12.73 -6.67
C ALA A 106 17.01 13.11 -5.31
N LYS A 107 16.56 14.22 -4.71
CA LYS A 107 16.96 14.62 -3.37
C LYS A 107 16.45 13.64 -2.31
N TRP A 108 15.20 13.20 -2.42
CA TRP A 108 14.63 12.16 -1.53
C TRP A 108 15.42 10.85 -1.57
N CYS A 109 15.85 10.41 -2.74
CA CYS A 109 16.65 9.19 -2.88
C CYS A 109 18.07 9.32 -2.32
N SER A 110 18.69 10.49 -2.48
CA SER A 110 20.10 10.72 -2.09
C SER A 110 20.25 11.25 -0.66
N ARG A 111 19.34 12.12 -0.23
CA ARG A 111 19.38 12.82 1.08
C ARG A 111 17.99 12.86 1.73
N PRO A 112 17.38 11.68 2.07
CA PRO A 112 16.01 11.63 2.61
C PRO A 112 15.84 12.36 3.94
N TRP A 113 16.93 12.63 4.66
CA TRP A 113 16.92 13.38 5.92
C TRP A 113 16.68 14.88 5.74
N GLU A 114 16.96 15.44 4.55
CA GLU A 114 16.75 16.85 4.21
C GLU A 114 15.55 17.05 3.27
N ALA A 115 15.17 16.00 2.55
CA ALA A 115 14.12 16.09 1.55
C ALA A 115 12.75 15.95 2.19
N ALA A 116 11.85 16.88 1.87
CA ALA A 116 10.43 16.73 2.12
C ALA A 116 9.68 16.63 0.78
N PRO A 117 8.61 15.83 0.69
CA PRO A 117 7.63 16.00 -0.37
C PRO A 117 7.06 17.43 -0.34
N PRO A 118 6.60 17.99 -1.47
CA PRO A 118 5.90 19.27 -1.45
C PRO A 118 4.73 19.24 -0.44
N HIS A 119 4.66 20.22 0.44
CA HIS A 119 3.69 20.36 1.54
C HIS A 119 3.71 19.22 2.59
N GLY A 120 4.75 18.40 2.61
CA GLY A 120 4.92 17.28 3.54
C GLY A 120 6.04 17.48 4.55
N GLU A 121 6.38 16.40 5.28
CA GLU A 121 7.44 16.34 6.28
C GLU A 121 8.74 15.74 5.73
N THR A 122 9.89 16.05 6.35
CA THR A 122 11.10 15.23 6.21
C THR A 122 11.00 13.98 7.10
N VAL A 123 11.77 12.93 6.79
CA VAL A 123 11.85 11.73 7.65
C VAL A 123 12.34 12.09 9.06
N MET A 124 13.23 13.08 9.17
CA MET A 124 13.74 13.54 10.47
C MET A 124 12.68 14.25 11.31
N GLN A 125 11.81 15.08 10.70
CA GLN A 125 10.70 15.71 11.41
C GLN A 125 9.71 14.66 11.94
N ALA A 126 9.32 13.69 11.11
CA ALA A 126 8.47 12.58 11.54
C ALA A 126 9.11 11.77 12.67
N GLY A 127 10.41 11.50 12.56
CA GLY A 127 11.18 10.77 13.60
C GLY A 127 11.27 11.54 14.90
N GLU A 128 11.51 12.84 14.88
CA GLU A 128 11.58 13.69 16.06
C GLU A 128 10.23 13.75 16.79
N ARG A 129 9.15 13.99 16.07
CA ARG A 129 7.79 13.99 16.61
C ARG A 129 7.48 12.65 17.29
N MET A 130 7.76 11.54 16.61
CA MET A 130 7.55 10.20 17.15
C MET A 130 8.40 9.94 18.39
N LEU A 131 9.70 10.23 18.36
CA LEU A 131 10.60 9.96 19.49
C LEU A 131 10.23 10.77 20.72
N ASN A 132 9.80 12.02 20.55
CA ASN A 132 9.33 12.88 21.65
C ASN A 132 8.07 12.27 22.29
N GLU A 133 7.13 11.74 21.50
CA GLU A 133 5.96 11.04 22.04
C GLU A 133 6.37 9.74 22.76
N VAL A 134 7.26 8.95 22.17
CA VAL A 134 7.78 7.72 22.82
C VAL A 134 8.44 8.02 24.17
N ARG A 135 9.26 9.07 24.28
CA ARG A 135 9.85 9.51 25.55
C ARG A 135 8.79 9.87 26.59
N ARG A 136 7.76 10.62 26.19
CA ARG A 136 6.64 10.98 27.07
C ARG A 136 5.87 9.75 27.56
N LEU A 137 5.63 8.78 26.67
CA LEU A 137 4.98 7.53 27.01
C LEU A 137 5.84 6.64 27.95
N ALA A 138 7.16 6.59 27.72
CA ALA A 138 8.09 5.90 28.61
C ALA A 138 8.09 6.50 30.02
N GLN A 139 8.12 7.83 30.14
CA GLN A 139 8.01 8.52 31.45
C GLN A 139 6.69 8.22 32.16
N LYS A 140 5.55 8.29 31.44
CA LYS A 140 4.21 7.96 31.98
C LYS A 140 4.15 6.52 32.52
N ASN A 141 4.92 5.62 31.94
CA ASN A 141 4.91 4.18 32.25
C ASN A 141 6.23 3.72 32.91
N ALA A 142 6.88 4.57 33.72
CA ALA A 142 8.11 4.22 34.42
C ALA A 142 7.95 2.91 35.22
N GLY A 143 8.92 2.01 35.11
CA GLY A 143 8.92 0.69 35.74
C GLY A 143 8.11 -0.39 34.99
N LYS A 144 7.57 -0.08 33.80
CA LYS A 144 6.67 -0.98 33.04
C LYS A 144 7.17 -1.17 31.62
N SER A 145 6.59 -2.18 30.96
CA SER A 145 6.75 -2.40 29.53
C SER A 145 5.48 -1.94 28.77
N ILE A 146 5.68 -1.27 27.66
CA ILE A 146 4.60 -0.80 26.78
C ILE A 146 4.89 -1.15 25.30
N ALA A 147 3.84 -1.26 24.50
CA ALA A 147 3.94 -1.38 23.06
C ALA A 147 3.47 -0.09 22.36
N VAL A 148 4.18 0.30 21.29
CA VAL A 148 3.90 1.48 20.46
C VAL A 148 3.85 1.05 19.01
N VAL A 149 2.66 1.08 18.38
CA VAL A 149 2.49 0.65 16.99
C VAL A 149 2.43 1.87 16.07
N THR A 150 3.33 1.91 15.09
CA THR A 150 3.56 3.06 14.22
C THR A 150 4.04 2.62 12.83
N HIS A 151 4.87 3.40 12.14
CA HIS A 151 5.14 3.31 10.71
C HIS A 151 6.63 3.34 10.37
N GLY A 152 6.94 2.97 9.12
CA GLY A 152 8.31 2.71 8.69
C GLY A 152 9.23 3.92 8.68
N SER A 153 8.81 5.06 8.08
CA SER A 153 9.65 6.24 7.98
C SER A 153 9.80 6.94 9.34
N ALA A 154 8.70 7.01 10.10
CA ALA A 154 8.73 7.55 11.47
C ALA A 154 9.66 6.75 12.38
N ILE A 155 9.62 5.40 12.33
CA ILE A 155 10.54 4.52 13.07
C ILE A 155 11.98 4.79 12.66
N ARG A 156 12.27 4.84 11.35
CA ARG A 156 13.63 5.05 10.85
C ARG A 156 14.22 6.36 11.31
N GLY A 157 13.46 7.47 11.23
CA GLY A 157 13.89 8.76 11.75
C GLY A 157 14.08 8.74 13.27
N ALA A 158 13.14 8.15 14.01
CA ALA A 158 13.22 8.06 15.48
C ALA A 158 14.43 7.21 15.95
N LEU A 159 14.73 6.09 15.29
CA LEU A 159 15.90 5.27 15.60
C LEU A 159 17.21 6.00 15.29
N THR A 160 17.27 6.77 14.17
CA THR A 160 18.44 7.62 13.88
C THR A 160 18.75 8.57 15.03
N LEU A 161 17.71 9.25 15.55
CA LEU A 161 17.83 10.16 16.70
C LEU A 161 18.16 9.42 18.01
N ALA A 162 17.56 8.24 18.22
CA ALA A 162 17.78 7.44 19.44
C ALA A 162 19.22 6.90 19.53
N HIS A 163 19.87 6.58 18.39
CA HIS A 163 21.28 6.25 18.30
C HIS A 163 22.21 7.46 18.52
N GLY A 164 21.67 8.69 18.55
CA GLY A 164 22.48 9.90 18.55
C GLY A 164 23.23 10.13 17.23
N PHE A 165 22.79 9.53 16.15
CA PHE A 165 23.40 9.68 14.82
C PHE A 165 23.07 11.06 14.24
N PRO A 166 24.03 11.69 13.54
CA PRO A 166 23.70 12.82 12.71
C PRO A 166 22.79 12.37 11.55
N PRO A 167 21.95 13.27 10.98
CA PRO A 167 20.96 12.92 9.97
C PRO A 167 21.52 12.15 8.76
N GLU A 168 22.75 12.46 8.34
CA GLU A 168 23.46 11.85 7.21
C GLU A 168 23.69 10.34 7.39
N LYS A 169 23.70 9.88 8.65
CA LYS A 169 23.82 8.46 9.00
C LYS A 169 22.50 7.71 9.03
N MET A 170 21.38 8.34 8.71
CA MET A 170 20.08 7.69 8.65
C MET A 170 20.08 6.42 7.77
N ASN A 171 20.94 6.38 6.75
CA ASN A 171 21.06 5.20 5.89
C ASN A 171 21.73 3.99 6.55
N GLU A 172 22.34 4.16 7.73
CA GLU A 172 22.85 3.06 8.57
C GLU A 172 21.69 2.31 9.25
N ILE A 173 20.53 3.00 9.45
CA ILE A 173 19.30 2.37 9.95
C ILE A 173 18.60 1.65 8.80
N GLY A 174 18.50 0.33 8.87
CA GLY A 174 17.82 -0.50 7.89
C GLY A 174 16.30 -0.28 7.89
N TRP A 175 15.67 -0.70 6.82
CA TRP A 175 14.20 -0.82 6.78
C TRP A 175 13.79 -2.13 7.46
N GLY A 176 12.92 -2.06 8.46
CA GLY A 176 12.29 -3.24 9.05
C GLY A 176 11.11 -3.73 8.22
N ASP A 177 10.86 -5.05 8.23
CA ASP A 177 9.67 -5.63 7.59
C ASP A 177 8.38 -5.22 8.31
N ASN A 178 7.22 -5.46 7.71
CA ASN A 178 5.95 -5.26 8.40
C ASN A 178 5.89 -6.13 9.66
N THR A 179 5.31 -5.62 10.72
CA THR A 179 5.30 -6.17 12.09
C THR A 179 6.67 -6.30 12.78
N CYS A 180 7.79 -5.84 12.18
CA CYS A 180 9.07 -5.83 12.89
C CYS A 180 8.99 -5.02 14.17
N VAL A 181 9.85 -5.37 15.11
CA VAL A 181 9.89 -4.81 16.46
C VAL A 181 11.28 -4.25 16.75
N ALA A 182 11.33 -3.06 17.34
CA ALA A 182 12.49 -2.54 18.03
C ALA A 182 12.20 -2.48 19.54
N ARG A 183 13.20 -2.77 20.38
CA ARG A 183 13.11 -2.61 21.83
C ARG A 183 14.06 -1.54 22.30
N LEU A 184 13.49 -0.53 22.97
CA LEU A 184 14.19 0.58 23.60
C LEU A 184 13.96 0.52 25.11
N ASP A 185 15.04 0.49 25.87
CA ASP A 185 15.00 0.59 27.34
C ASP A 185 15.39 2.02 27.75
N PHE A 186 14.51 2.66 28.49
CA PHE A 186 14.71 4.02 29.03
C PHE A 186 15.15 3.96 30.49
N ASP A 187 16.24 4.64 30.83
CA ASP A 187 16.64 4.80 32.22
C ASP A 187 15.84 5.94 32.92
N GLU A 188 16.12 6.18 34.20
CA GLU A 188 15.48 7.22 35.00
C GLU A 188 15.90 8.64 34.59
N ASN A 189 16.96 8.81 33.83
CA ASN A 189 17.45 10.08 33.28
C ASN A 189 16.91 10.32 31.84
N GLY A 190 16.20 9.36 31.26
CA GLY A 190 15.68 9.44 29.89
C GLY A 190 16.70 9.03 28.82
N ASN A 191 17.86 8.46 29.21
CA ASN A 191 18.78 7.87 28.24
C ASN A 191 18.16 6.61 27.65
N ILE A 192 18.47 6.34 26.37
CA ILE A 192 17.92 5.24 25.59
C ILE A 192 19.02 4.20 25.35
N ASP A 193 18.70 2.94 25.69
CA ASP A 193 19.45 1.77 25.27
C ASP A 193 18.63 1.01 24.22
N ILE A 194 19.18 0.87 23.00
CA ILE A 194 18.54 0.15 21.89
C ILE A 194 18.99 -1.31 21.97
N VAL A 195 18.12 -2.17 22.52
CA VAL A 195 18.43 -3.59 22.74
C VAL A 195 18.46 -4.36 21.43
N TYR A 196 17.52 -4.09 20.54
CA TYR A 196 17.48 -4.57 19.15
C TYR A 196 16.52 -3.68 18.32
N GLU A 197 16.69 -3.75 17.00
CA GLU A 197 15.85 -3.04 16.05
C GLU A 197 15.52 -3.92 14.83
N ASN A 198 14.43 -3.58 14.12
CA ASN A 198 13.99 -4.24 12.88
C ASN A 198 13.85 -5.78 12.99
N ASP A 199 13.62 -6.32 14.19
CA ASP A 199 13.49 -7.75 14.40
C ASP A 199 12.11 -8.26 13.97
N ALA A 200 12.08 -9.05 12.89
CA ALA A 200 10.92 -9.73 12.36
C ALA A 200 11.00 -11.26 12.49
N SER A 201 11.81 -11.79 13.43
CA SER A 201 12.06 -13.23 13.61
C SER A 201 10.82 -14.05 13.95
N HIS A 202 9.73 -13.42 14.38
CA HIS A 202 8.44 -14.07 14.62
C HIS A 202 7.66 -14.36 13.33
N LEU A 203 8.06 -13.77 12.19
CA LEU A 203 7.40 -14.03 10.90
C LEU A 203 8.07 -15.19 10.16
N PRO A 204 7.32 -16.19 9.72
CA PRO A 204 7.81 -17.14 8.71
C PRO A 204 8.08 -16.41 7.39
N GLN A 205 9.03 -16.92 6.61
CA GLN A 205 9.52 -16.27 5.39
C GLN A 205 8.40 -15.99 4.36
N GLU A 206 7.43 -16.90 4.26
CA GLU A 206 6.27 -16.75 3.36
C GLU A 206 5.33 -15.59 3.73
N LEU A 207 5.38 -15.13 4.98
CA LEU A 207 4.62 -13.98 5.46
C LEU A 207 5.44 -12.67 5.44
N SER A 208 6.73 -12.73 5.15
CA SER A 208 7.56 -11.52 4.96
C SER A 208 7.04 -10.71 3.76
N THR A 209 6.73 -9.46 4.01
CA THR A 209 6.36 -8.52 2.94
C THR A 209 7.54 -8.31 2.00
N PHE A 210 8.74 -8.10 2.54
CA PHE A 210 9.94 -7.87 1.74
C PHE A 210 10.31 -9.04 0.84
N ALA A 211 10.22 -10.27 1.36
CA ALA A 211 10.48 -11.47 0.57
C ALA A 211 9.46 -11.66 -0.56
N SER A 212 8.18 -11.30 -0.30
CA SER A 212 7.08 -11.58 -1.23
C SER A 212 6.91 -10.58 -2.35
N ILE A 213 7.21 -9.29 -2.09
CA ILE A 213 7.01 -8.24 -3.09
C ILE A 213 8.28 -7.94 -3.90
N GLY A 214 9.41 -8.58 -3.56
CA GLY A 214 10.67 -8.35 -4.26
C GLY A 214 11.04 -6.85 -4.30
N TRP A 215 10.84 -6.14 -3.19
CA TRP A 215 11.06 -4.70 -3.14
C TRP A 215 12.49 -4.35 -3.50
N LYS A 216 13.45 -5.11 -2.94
CA LYS A 216 14.87 -5.03 -3.25
C LYS A 216 15.51 -6.40 -3.09
N ASN A 217 16.48 -6.73 -3.94
CA ASN A 217 17.34 -7.87 -3.69
C ASN A 217 18.37 -7.53 -2.58
N THR A 218 19.22 -8.49 -2.22
CA THR A 218 20.29 -8.32 -1.21
C THR A 218 21.28 -7.20 -1.52
N LYS A 219 21.32 -6.74 -2.79
CA LYS A 219 22.15 -5.60 -3.25
C LYS A 219 21.36 -4.29 -3.28
N GLY A 220 20.11 -4.26 -2.79
CA GLY A 220 19.26 -3.09 -2.81
C GLY A 220 18.64 -2.73 -4.17
N VAL A 221 18.79 -3.59 -5.18
CA VAL A 221 18.23 -3.39 -6.52
C VAL A 221 16.77 -3.87 -6.53
N PRO A 222 15.82 -3.09 -7.07
CA PRO A 222 14.44 -3.54 -7.26
C PRO A 222 14.39 -4.79 -8.13
N VAL A 223 13.65 -5.82 -7.69
CA VAL A 223 13.50 -7.08 -8.43
C VAL A 223 12.17 -7.20 -9.17
N SER A 224 11.23 -6.31 -8.86
CA SER A 224 9.94 -6.21 -9.57
C SER A 224 9.85 -4.86 -10.26
N PRO A 225 9.43 -4.80 -11.53
CA PRO A 225 9.22 -3.55 -12.22
C PRO A 225 8.16 -2.72 -11.50
N GLN A 226 8.32 -1.41 -11.54
CA GLN A 226 7.31 -0.46 -11.10
C GLN A 226 6.78 0.28 -12.31
N ILE A 227 5.48 0.61 -12.28
CA ILE A 227 4.82 1.34 -13.35
C ILE A 227 4.27 2.66 -12.82
N TRP A 228 4.36 3.68 -13.67
CA TRP A 228 3.65 4.94 -13.50
C TRP A 228 2.48 5.00 -14.48
N PHE A 229 1.51 5.89 -14.25
CA PHE A 229 0.27 5.88 -15.02
C PHE A 229 0.14 7.16 -15.84
N ARG A 230 -0.01 7.00 -17.14
CA ARG A 230 -0.32 8.07 -18.09
C ARG A 230 -1.75 7.92 -18.60
N ARG A 231 -2.49 9.02 -18.61
CA ARG A 231 -3.82 9.06 -19.26
C ARG A 231 -3.70 8.65 -20.73
N ALA A 232 -4.62 7.81 -21.21
CA ALA A 232 -4.76 7.52 -22.62
C ALA A 232 -5.37 8.73 -23.36
N ASP A 233 -4.75 9.17 -24.45
CA ASP A 233 -5.27 10.24 -25.30
C ASP A 233 -6.00 9.65 -26.52
N LEU A 234 -7.33 9.74 -26.53
CA LEU A 234 -8.17 9.20 -27.60
C LEU A 234 -8.00 9.96 -28.95
N ARG A 235 -7.31 11.10 -28.98
CA ARG A 235 -6.96 11.82 -30.20
C ARG A 235 -5.62 11.34 -30.79
N ASN A 236 -4.85 10.57 -30.01
CA ASN A 236 -3.60 9.96 -30.49
C ASN A 236 -3.90 8.57 -31.10
N PRO A 237 -3.71 8.36 -32.41
CA PRO A 237 -3.99 7.07 -33.05
C PRO A 237 -3.20 5.90 -32.43
N GLN A 238 -1.97 6.14 -31.97
CA GLN A 238 -1.14 5.11 -31.34
C GLN A 238 -1.75 4.65 -30.00
N ASP A 239 -2.30 5.58 -29.21
CA ASP A 239 -3.00 5.21 -27.96
C ASP A 239 -4.28 4.42 -28.26
N VAL A 240 -5.05 4.82 -29.28
CA VAL A 240 -6.26 4.12 -29.71
C VAL A 240 -5.93 2.70 -30.16
N ASP A 241 -4.90 2.53 -31.01
CA ASP A 241 -4.46 1.21 -31.46
C ASP A 241 -4.01 0.33 -30.30
N LYS A 242 -3.26 0.90 -29.33
CA LYS A 242 -2.78 0.15 -28.16
C LYS A 242 -3.92 -0.22 -27.21
N ILE A 243 -4.91 0.66 -26.99
CA ILE A 243 -6.14 0.32 -26.27
C ILE A 243 -6.84 -0.87 -26.92
N ALA A 244 -7.06 -0.79 -28.25
CA ALA A 244 -7.71 -1.87 -28.99
C ALA A 244 -6.95 -3.18 -28.88
N ALA A 245 -5.61 -3.16 -28.95
CA ALA A 245 -4.78 -4.35 -28.79
C ALA A 245 -4.93 -4.99 -27.41
N PHE A 246 -4.85 -4.20 -26.33
CA PHE A 246 -5.03 -4.69 -24.96
C PHE A 246 -6.44 -5.28 -24.75
N MET A 247 -7.48 -4.61 -25.25
CA MET A 247 -8.85 -5.06 -25.06
C MET A 247 -9.19 -6.31 -25.89
N ARG A 248 -8.64 -6.45 -27.11
CA ARG A 248 -8.74 -7.70 -27.88
C ARG A 248 -8.06 -8.86 -27.15
N GLU A 249 -6.88 -8.62 -26.59
CA GLU A 249 -6.20 -9.65 -25.81
C GLU A 249 -6.99 -10.03 -24.55
N LEU A 250 -7.58 -9.05 -23.84
CA LEU A 250 -8.45 -9.30 -22.70
C LEU A 250 -9.65 -10.17 -23.09
N HIS A 251 -10.34 -9.83 -24.19
CA HIS A 251 -11.50 -10.59 -24.69
C HIS A 251 -11.13 -12.01 -25.07
N ARG A 252 -10.03 -12.21 -25.82
CA ARG A 252 -9.52 -13.55 -26.14
C ARG A 252 -9.19 -14.38 -24.89
N ASN A 253 -8.60 -13.75 -23.87
CA ASN A 253 -8.29 -14.44 -22.61
C ASN A 253 -9.56 -14.74 -21.78
N ALA A 254 -10.59 -13.91 -21.85
CA ALA A 254 -11.82 -14.08 -21.08
C ALA A 254 -12.82 -15.01 -21.76
N TYR A 255 -12.95 -14.92 -23.08
CA TYR A 255 -14.03 -15.54 -23.84
C TYR A 255 -13.56 -16.49 -24.95
N GLY A 256 -12.25 -16.54 -25.24
CA GLY A 256 -11.66 -17.33 -26.33
C GLY A 256 -11.76 -16.67 -27.71
N THR A 257 -12.45 -15.54 -27.83
CA THR A 257 -12.61 -14.75 -29.06
C THR A 257 -12.63 -13.25 -28.75
N ASP A 258 -12.35 -12.42 -29.74
CA ASP A 258 -12.51 -10.96 -29.70
C ASP A 258 -13.50 -10.43 -30.76
N GLU A 259 -14.26 -11.33 -31.38
CA GLU A 259 -15.25 -10.97 -32.44
C GLU A 259 -16.36 -10.06 -31.92
N ASN A 260 -16.77 -10.22 -30.67
CA ASN A 260 -17.81 -9.42 -30.02
C ASN A 260 -17.30 -8.06 -29.49
N LEU A 261 -16.01 -7.76 -29.66
CA LEU A 261 -15.48 -6.45 -29.25
C LEU A 261 -15.81 -5.41 -30.33
N GLU A 262 -16.63 -4.43 -29.96
CA GLU A 262 -16.96 -3.28 -30.81
C GLU A 262 -16.01 -2.09 -30.48
N PRO A 263 -14.96 -1.82 -31.28
CA PRO A 263 -13.97 -0.80 -30.97
C PRO A 263 -14.55 0.61 -30.81
N GLU A 264 -15.51 0.99 -31.66
CA GLU A 264 -16.14 2.31 -31.59
C GLU A 264 -16.99 2.48 -30.32
N ALA A 265 -17.73 1.44 -29.92
CA ALA A 265 -18.51 1.47 -28.67
C ALA A 265 -17.58 1.57 -27.45
N LEU A 266 -16.48 0.81 -27.46
CA LEU A 266 -15.45 0.89 -26.42
C LEU A 266 -14.86 2.29 -26.29
N LEU A 267 -14.51 2.95 -27.41
CA LEU A 267 -13.93 4.29 -27.38
C LEU A 267 -14.92 5.33 -26.87
N ARG A 268 -16.21 5.24 -27.25
CA ARG A 268 -17.26 6.10 -26.69
C ARG A 268 -17.42 5.90 -25.17
N ASP A 269 -17.37 4.67 -24.71
CA ASP A 269 -17.43 4.35 -23.27
C ASP A 269 -16.23 4.90 -22.52
N ILE A 270 -15.02 4.80 -23.08
CA ILE A 270 -13.80 5.38 -22.49
C ILE A 270 -13.88 6.90 -22.47
N GLU A 271 -14.35 7.54 -23.54
CA GLU A 271 -14.54 8.99 -23.58
C GLU A 271 -15.51 9.45 -22.50
N ARG A 272 -16.66 8.79 -22.35
CA ARG A 272 -17.62 9.04 -21.27
C ARG A 272 -16.98 8.87 -19.89
N ALA A 273 -16.18 7.83 -19.71
CA ALA A 273 -15.47 7.60 -18.44
C ALA A 273 -14.44 8.71 -18.14
N GLN A 274 -13.70 9.17 -19.14
CA GLN A 274 -12.72 10.25 -18.99
C GLN A 274 -13.35 11.62 -18.70
N GLN A 275 -14.63 11.84 -19.06
CA GLN A 275 -15.38 13.03 -18.65
C GLN A 275 -15.66 13.06 -17.15
N VAL A 276 -15.84 11.90 -16.51
CA VAL A 276 -16.01 11.77 -15.06
C VAL A 276 -14.67 11.85 -14.35
N SER A 277 -13.66 11.11 -14.82
CA SER A 277 -12.30 11.14 -14.30
C SER A 277 -11.29 10.94 -15.42
N PRO A 278 -10.34 11.87 -15.63
CA PRO A 278 -9.26 11.71 -16.60
C PRO A 278 -8.41 10.44 -16.35
N ARG A 279 -8.40 9.94 -15.13
CA ARG A 279 -7.66 8.73 -14.70
C ARG A 279 -8.42 7.43 -14.96
N SER A 280 -9.61 7.46 -15.55
CA SER A 280 -10.45 6.28 -15.80
C SER A 280 -9.89 5.35 -16.87
N CYS A 281 -9.07 5.86 -17.80
CA CYS A 281 -8.35 5.04 -18.78
C CYS A 281 -6.88 5.47 -18.80
N THR A 282 -6.01 4.62 -18.29
CA THR A 282 -4.57 4.90 -18.15
C THR A 282 -3.72 3.72 -18.60
N PHE A 283 -2.63 4.03 -19.28
CA PHE A 283 -1.55 3.07 -19.49
C PHE A 283 -0.66 3.02 -18.25
N GLY A 284 -0.31 1.81 -17.80
CA GLY A 284 0.78 1.55 -16.89
C GLY A 284 2.07 1.44 -17.69
N LEU A 285 2.98 2.40 -17.52
CA LEU A 285 4.23 2.52 -18.26
C LEU A 285 5.41 2.10 -17.40
N LEU A 286 6.35 1.38 -18.00
CA LEU A 286 7.67 1.12 -17.41
C LEU A 286 8.50 2.41 -17.39
N GLU A 287 9.68 2.36 -16.78
CA GLU A 287 10.59 3.50 -16.66
C GLU A 287 10.99 4.08 -18.04
N ASP A 288 11.17 3.23 -19.06
CA ASP A 288 11.49 3.60 -20.43
C ASP A 288 10.28 4.11 -21.25
N GLY A 289 9.10 4.18 -20.63
CA GLY A 289 7.85 4.59 -21.28
C GLY A 289 7.11 3.48 -22.02
N THR A 290 7.60 2.23 -21.97
CA THR A 290 6.91 1.08 -22.61
C THR A 290 5.56 0.81 -21.95
N PRO A 291 4.44 0.76 -22.70
CA PRO A 291 3.13 0.41 -22.16
C PRO A 291 3.05 -1.09 -21.80
N ALA A 292 3.14 -1.40 -20.52
CA ALA A 292 3.09 -2.77 -19.97
C ALA A 292 1.69 -3.16 -19.47
N ALA A 293 0.80 -2.19 -19.25
CA ALA A 293 -0.54 -2.43 -18.74
C ALA A 293 -1.55 -1.38 -19.21
N LEU A 294 -2.83 -1.74 -19.15
CA LEU A 294 -3.97 -0.83 -19.33
C LEU A 294 -4.95 -1.00 -18.16
N VAL A 295 -5.38 0.11 -17.60
CA VAL A 295 -6.48 0.19 -16.63
C VAL A 295 -7.61 0.98 -17.28
N TYR A 296 -8.75 0.34 -17.46
CA TYR A 296 -9.98 0.99 -17.89
C TYR A 296 -11.08 0.80 -16.83
N LEU A 297 -11.69 1.91 -16.42
CA LEU A 297 -12.70 1.98 -15.37
C LEU A 297 -13.96 2.63 -15.92
N LYS A 298 -15.13 1.99 -15.75
CA LYS A 298 -16.43 2.53 -16.15
C LYS A 298 -16.91 3.53 -15.09
N THR A 299 -16.24 4.66 -14.95
CA THR A 299 -16.51 5.67 -13.90
C THR A 299 -17.88 6.36 -14.04
N TRP A 300 -18.51 6.24 -15.20
CA TRP A 300 -19.86 6.68 -15.48
C TRP A 300 -20.96 5.71 -15.01
N TYR A 301 -20.57 4.48 -14.59
CA TYR A 301 -21.52 3.49 -14.08
C TYR A 301 -22.17 3.97 -12.79
N ASP A 302 -23.49 4.02 -12.75
CA ASP A 302 -24.31 4.53 -11.65
C ASP A 302 -25.53 3.65 -11.30
N GLU A 303 -25.66 2.48 -11.94
CA GLU A 303 -26.75 1.53 -11.70
C GLU A 303 -26.75 1.02 -10.23
N GLU A 304 -25.58 1.00 -9.59
CA GLU A 304 -25.44 0.68 -8.18
C GLU A 304 -24.72 1.83 -7.43
N PRO A 305 -25.44 2.59 -6.59
CA PRO A 305 -24.83 3.67 -5.82
C PRO A 305 -23.65 3.20 -4.98
N GLY A 306 -22.57 3.96 -4.98
CA GLY A 306 -21.36 3.64 -4.23
C GLY A 306 -20.45 2.55 -4.86
N VAL A 307 -20.83 1.96 -6.00
CA VAL A 307 -20.04 0.95 -6.70
C VAL A 307 -19.23 1.56 -7.83
N GLY A 308 -17.94 1.25 -7.89
CA GLY A 308 -17.08 1.51 -9.04
C GLY A 308 -16.88 0.24 -9.86
N LEU A 309 -17.09 0.31 -11.19
CA LEU A 309 -17.01 -0.85 -12.07
C LEU A 309 -15.72 -0.86 -12.89
N VAL A 310 -14.99 -1.98 -12.84
CA VAL A 310 -13.82 -2.23 -13.69
C VAL A 310 -14.29 -2.56 -15.10
N GLY A 311 -13.83 -1.80 -16.09
CA GLY A 311 -14.05 -2.08 -17.51
C GLY A 311 -13.00 -3.02 -18.09
N GLY A 312 -11.75 -2.93 -17.63
CA GLY A 312 -10.68 -3.81 -18.06
C GLY A 312 -9.39 -3.62 -17.28
N PHE A 313 -8.78 -4.74 -16.87
CA PHE A 313 -7.42 -4.83 -16.37
C PHE A 313 -6.59 -5.68 -17.33
N CYS A 314 -5.68 -5.05 -18.03
CA CYS A 314 -4.83 -5.74 -19.00
C CYS A 314 -3.37 -5.60 -18.61
N ILE A 315 -2.61 -6.68 -18.72
CA ILE A 315 -1.14 -6.69 -18.58
C ILE A 315 -0.62 -7.40 -19.82
N ASP A 316 0.29 -6.73 -20.51
CA ASP A 316 0.97 -7.28 -21.68
C ASP A 316 1.61 -8.64 -21.34
N GLY A 317 1.53 -9.59 -22.28
CA GLY A 317 1.97 -10.97 -22.08
C GLY A 317 3.38 -11.11 -21.51
N ASP A 318 4.30 -10.25 -21.98
CA ASP A 318 5.72 -10.29 -21.62
C ASP A 318 5.97 -9.82 -20.16
N TYR A 319 5.03 -9.07 -19.57
CA TYR A 319 5.15 -8.54 -18.21
C TYR A 319 4.23 -9.22 -17.19
N ARG A 320 3.62 -10.34 -17.55
CA ARG A 320 2.80 -11.12 -16.61
C ARG A 320 3.68 -11.84 -15.59
N GLY A 321 3.16 -11.98 -14.38
CA GLY A 321 3.91 -12.62 -13.28
C GLY A 321 4.90 -11.71 -12.57
N CYS A 322 5.15 -10.49 -13.08
CA CYS A 322 6.12 -9.54 -12.52
C CYS A 322 5.56 -8.61 -11.41
N GLY A 323 4.38 -8.90 -10.86
CA GLY A 323 3.80 -8.09 -9.78
C GLY A 323 3.02 -6.85 -10.23
N LEU A 324 2.86 -6.60 -11.53
CA LEU A 324 2.13 -5.42 -12.03
C LEU A 324 0.64 -5.44 -11.70
N SER A 325 0.06 -6.64 -11.53
CA SER A 325 -1.38 -6.79 -11.22
C SER A 325 -1.81 -6.08 -9.94
N ALA A 326 -0.95 -6.05 -8.92
CA ALA A 326 -1.21 -5.29 -7.70
C ALA A 326 -1.21 -3.78 -7.97
N GLN A 327 -0.30 -3.29 -8.80
CA GLN A 327 -0.16 -1.87 -9.09
C GLN A 327 -1.35 -1.33 -9.91
N ILE A 328 -1.84 -2.07 -10.93
CA ILE A 328 -3.07 -1.67 -11.66
C ILE A 328 -4.31 -1.71 -10.78
N LEU A 329 -4.40 -2.66 -9.84
CA LEU A 329 -5.49 -2.68 -8.86
C LEU A 329 -5.40 -1.46 -7.94
N GLY A 330 -4.21 -1.10 -7.47
CA GLY A 330 -3.99 0.11 -6.67
C GLY A 330 -4.41 1.39 -7.39
N GLN A 331 -4.17 1.47 -8.71
CA GLN A 331 -4.64 2.59 -9.54
C GLN A 331 -6.17 2.68 -9.57
N ALA A 332 -6.87 1.56 -9.76
CA ALA A 332 -8.33 1.53 -9.77
C ALA A 332 -8.93 1.93 -8.41
N ILE A 333 -8.36 1.41 -7.32
CA ILE A 333 -8.77 1.73 -5.94
C ILE A 333 -8.60 3.23 -5.68
N SER A 334 -7.45 3.81 -6.03
CA SER A 334 -7.17 5.24 -5.90
C SER A 334 -8.20 6.09 -6.64
N VAL A 335 -8.50 5.76 -7.89
CA VAL A 335 -9.49 6.50 -8.68
C VAL A 335 -10.87 6.42 -8.03
N TYR A 336 -11.34 5.25 -7.66
CA TYR A 336 -12.70 5.11 -7.11
C TYR A 336 -12.85 5.67 -5.71
N ARG A 337 -11.80 5.62 -4.88
CA ARG A 337 -11.78 6.34 -3.60
C ARG A 337 -11.88 7.85 -3.80
N SER A 338 -11.16 8.41 -4.77
CA SER A 338 -11.24 9.85 -5.08
C SER A 338 -12.62 10.28 -5.60
N LEU A 339 -13.39 9.34 -6.15
CA LEU A 339 -14.78 9.53 -6.58
C LEU A 339 -15.81 9.19 -5.48
N GLY A 340 -15.36 8.90 -4.26
CA GLY A 340 -16.25 8.60 -3.12
C GLY A 340 -17.00 7.27 -3.26
N ARG A 341 -16.46 6.29 -3.99
CA ARG A 341 -17.07 4.97 -4.09
C ARG A 341 -16.69 4.10 -2.88
N ASP A 342 -17.64 3.28 -2.42
CA ASP A 342 -17.46 2.37 -1.28
C ASP A 342 -16.96 0.99 -1.69
N TRP A 343 -17.27 0.59 -2.93
CA TRP A 343 -16.99 -0.74 -3.47
C TRP A 343 -16.34 -0.67 -4.84
N LEU A 344 -15.40 -1.58 -5.08
CA LEU A 344 -14.89 -1.89 -6.41
C LEU A 344 -15.52 -3.21 -6.86
N CYS A 345 -16.15 -3.20 -8.04
CA CYS A 345 -16.75 -4.37 -8.67
C CYS A 345 -16.03 -4.72 -9.97
N ALA A 346 -15.82 -6.01 -10.20
CA ALA A 346 -15.38 -6.55 -11.49
C ALA A 346 -16.30 -7.68 -11.92
N HIS A 347 -16.59 -7.73 -13.23
CA HIS A 347 -17.32 -8.82 -13.84
C HIS A 347 -16.32 -9.82 -14.43
N VAL A 348 -16.42 -11.08 -14.04
CA VAL A 348 -15.43 -12.11 -14.37
C VAL A 348 -16.13 -13.30 -15.01
N ALA A 349 -15.78 -13.63 -16.25
CA ALA A 349 -16.31 -14.81 -16.93
C ALA A 349 -16.02 -16.09 -16.12
N GLU A 350 -17.01 -16.98 -16.01
CA GLU A 350 -16.90 -18.27 -15.30
C GLU A 350 -15.68 -19.06 -15.73
N LYS A 351 -15.35 -19.06 -17.02
CA LYS A 351 -14.22 -19.81 -17.59
C LYS A 351 -12.86 -19.15 -17.33
N ASN A 352 -12.83 -17.88 -16.88
CA ASN A 352 -11.57 -17.15 -16.65
C ASN A 352 -11.02 -17.40 -15.24
N MET A 353 -10.57 -18.65 -14.99
CA MET A 353 -10.01 -19.08 -13.70
C MET A 353 -8.84 -18.21 -13.22
N ARG A 354 -8.07 -17.66 -14.18
CA ARG A 354 -6.93 -16.78 -13.84
C ARG A 354 -7.40 -15.46 -13.22
N ALA A 355 -8.42 -14.82 -13.80
CA ALA A 355 -8.99 -13.60 -13.23
C ALA A 355 -9.66 -13.87 -11.88
N GLN A 356 -10.38 -15.00 -11.75
CA GLN A 356 -10.97 -15.38 -10.47
C GLN A 356 -9.90 -15.51 -9.39
N GLY A 357 -8.80 -16.26 -9.66
CA GLY A 357 -7.69 -16.40 -8.73
C GLY A 357 -7.03 -15.07 -8.36
N PHE A 358 -6.92 -14.14 -9.32
CA PHE A 358 -6.44 -12.78 -9.06
C PHE A 358 -7.36 -12.03 -8.10
N TYR A 359 -8.66 -11.98 -8.36
CA TYR A 359 -9.61 -11.24 -7.52
C TYR A 359 -9.69 -11.84 -6.11
N HIS A 360 -9.72 -13.17 -5.97
CA HIS A 360 -9.68 -13.83 -4.65
C HIS A 360 -8.40 -13.51 -3.87
N LYS A 361 -7.24 -13.50 -4.52
CA LYS A 361 -5.96 -13.14 -3.91
C LYS A 361 -5.99 -11.75 -3.28
N PHE A 362 -6.73 -10.81 -3.85
CA PHE A 362 -6.87 -9.44 -3.37
C PHE A 362 -8.15 -9.19 -2.55
N ALA A 363 -8.72 -10.25 -1.97
CA ALA A 363 -9.90 -10.20 -1.10
C ALA A 363 -11.15 -9.61 -1.77
N PHE A 364 -11.36 -9.93 -3.04
CA PHE A 364 -12.68 -9.76 -3.64
C PHE A 364 -13.57 -10.94 -3.26
N GLU A 365 -14.82 -10.65 -2.97
CA GLU A 365 -15.86 -11.63 -2.66
C GLU A 365 -16.84 -11.70 -3.82
N GLN A 366 -17.25 -12.91 -4.19
CA GLN A 366 -18.36 -13.09 -5.14
C GLN A 366 -19.68 -12.73 -4.47
N ARG A 367 -20.41 -11.74 -5.02
CA ARG A 367 -21.70 -11.28 -4.51
C ARG A 367 -22.77 -11.23 -5.59
N GLY A 368 -22.84 -12.27 -6.38
CA GLY A 368 -23.81 -12.40 -7.43
C GLY A 368 -23.22 -12.90 -8.74
N GLU A 369 -24.11 -13.14 -9.67
CA GLU A 369 -23.79 -13.58 -11.01
C GLU A 369 -24.83 -13.08 -12.00
N TYR A 370 -24.49 -13.04 -13.27
CA TYR A 370 -25.43 -12.81 -14.37
C TYR A 370 -24.97 -13.58 -15.61
N ARG A 371 -25.89 -13.72 -16.57
CA ARG A 371 -25.59 -14.38 -17.86
C ARG A 371 -25.90 -13.41 -19.00
N ASP A 372 -24.97 -13.31 -19.92
CA ASP A 372 -25.13 -12.62 -21.20
C ASP A 372 -24.77 -13.52 -22.38
N GLU A 373 -24.59 -12.94 -23.55
CA GLU A 373 -24.19 -13.62 -24.78
C GLU A 373 -22.81 -14.31 -24.69
N ASN A 374 -21.93 -13.81 -23.83
CA ASN A 374 -20.59 -14.38 -23.59
C ASN A 374 -20.59 -15.46 -22.50
N GLY A 375 -21.73 -15.74 -21.87
CA GLY A 375 -21.91 -16.79 -20.88
C GLY A 375 -22.17 -16.33 -19.46
N LEU A 376 -21.80 -17.13 -18.47
CA LEU A 376 -21.96 -16.82 -17.06
C LEU A 376 -20.81 -15.94 -16.56
N HIS A 377 -21.15 -14.90 -15.80
CA HIS A 377 -20.22 -13.98 -15.16
C HIS A 377 -20.44 -13.91 -13.65
N TYR A 378 -19.36 -13.92 -12.90
CA TYR A 378 -19.35 -13.66 -11.46
C TYR A 378 -19.12 -12.17 -11.20
N ARG A 379 -19.87 -11.62 -10.26
CA ARG A 379 -19.71 -10.26 -9.77
C ARG A 379 -18.81 -10.28 -8.53
N MET A 380 -17.58 -9.80 -8.69
CA MET A 380 -16.55 -9.81 -7.66
C MET A 380 -16.43 -8.43 -7.03
N PHE A 381 -16.61 -8.32 -5.71
CA PHE A 381 -16.64 -7.06 -4.97
C PHE A 381 -15.51 -6.95 -3.95
N LYS A 382 -14.91 -5.77 -3.86
CA LYS A 382 -13.94 -5.41 -2.82
C LYS A 382 -14.36 -4.11 -2.15
N ALA A 383 -14.36 -4.08 -0.81
CA ALA A 383 -14.56 -2.85 -0.05
C ALA A 383 -13.38 -1.89 -0.25
N LEU A 384 -13.67 -0.61 -0.41
CA LEU A 384 -12.67 0.45 -0.59
C LEU A 384 -12.32 1.17 0.72
N HIS A 385 -13.20 1.09 1.72
CA HIS A 385 -13.02 1.71 3.03
C HIS A 385 -13.15 0.67 4.15
N ALA A 386 -12.53 0.95 5.30
CA ALA A 386 -12.75 0.16 6.51
C ALA A 386 -14.19 0.35 7.00
N LYS A 387 -14.82 -0.74 7.37
CA LYS A 387 -16.11 -0.72 8.05
C LYS A 387 -15.93 -0.46 9.55
#